data_e3551ad9815feac4b384f2c86a856c52
#
_entry.id   e3551ad9815feac4b384f2c86a856c52
#
_cell.length_a   1.000
_cell.length_b   1.000
_cell.length_c   1.000
_cell.angle_alpha   90.00
_cell.angle_beta   90.00
_cell.angle_gamma   90.00
#
_symmetry.space_group_name_H-M   'P 1'
#
loop_
_entity.id
_entity.type
_entity.pdbx_description
1 polymer ?
#
loop_
_entity_poly.entity_id
_entity_poly.type
_entity_poly.pdbx_seq_one_letter_code
_entity_poly.pdbx_strand_id
1 'polypeptide(L)'
;MKKLMITLGMFATFCTTEAKVTLPALFTDNMVLQQKSDITLRGHSTNRKEVMVITGWDKHIYMAQTDKQGNWKTEISTPSAGGPYEISFCDGEELTLHNIMIGELWLCSGQSNMEMPVGDWGKVLNYENEIREATY
;
A
#
# COMPACT_ATOMS: atom_id res chain seq x y z
N MET A 1 30.07 0.72 -63.45
CA MET A 1 28.83 0.26 -62.77
C MET A 1 29.10 0.14 -61.28
N LYS A 2 28.67 1.13 -60.48
CA LYS A 2 28.87 1.17 -59.00
C LYS A 2 27.68 0.46 -58.33
N LYS A 3 27.95 -0.65 -57.67
CA LYS A 3 26.94 -1.35 -56.86
C LYS A 3 26.77 -0.60 -55.53
N LEU A 4 25.60 -0.03 -55.35
CA LEU A 4 25.17 0.60 -54.09
C LEU A 4 24.67 -0.49 -53.13
N MET A 5 25.44 -0.83 -52.10
CA MET A 5 25.00 -1.70 -51.02
C MET A 5 24.20 -0.86 -50.03
N ILE A 6 22.88 -1.08 -49.98
CA ILE A 6 21.99 -0.52 -48.96
C ILE A 6 22.05 -1.48 -47.77
N THR A 7 22.75 -1.07 -46.71
CA THR A 7 22.73 -1.79 -45.43
C THR A 7 21.48 -1.36 -44.68
N LEU A 8 20.48 -2.23 -44.68
CA LEU A 8 19.25 -2.06 -43.85
C LEU A 8 19.59 -2.31 -42.40
N GLY A 9 19.82 -1.24 -41.66
CA GLY A 9 20.03 -1.31 -40.22
C GLY A 9 18.72 -1.66 -39.51
N MET A 10 18.62 -2.90 -39.01
CA MET A 10 17.51 -3.35 -38.17
C MET A 10 17.65 -2.72 -36.77
N PHE A 11 16.91 -1.64 -36.54
CA PHE A 11 16.80 -1.01 -35.23
C PHE A 11 15.94 -1.91 -34.35
N ALA A 12 16.58 -2.76 -33.57
CA ALA A 12 15.90 -3.51 -32.51
C ALA A 12 15.53 -2.53 -31.38
N THR A 13 14.30 -2.08 -31.38
CA THR A 13 13.72 -1.38 -30.21
C THR A 13 13.64 -2.38 -29.08
N PHE A 14 14.59 -2.33 -28.14
CA PHE A 14 14.47 -2.98 -26.84
C PHE A 14 13.34 -2.25 -26.08
N CYS A 15 12.14 -2.83 -26.06
CA CYS A 15 11.12 -2.48 -25.09
C CYS A 15 11.64 -2.95 -23.73
N THR A 16 12.24 -2.07 -22.98
CA THR A 16 12.48 -2.30 -21.55
C THR A 16 11.10 -2.24 -20.87
N THR A 17 10.53 -3.40 -20.55
CA THR A 17 9.40 -3.45 -19.63
C THR A 17 9.95 -3.07 -18.26
N GLU A 18 9.63 -1.87 -17.81
CA GLU A 18 9.91 -1.46 -16.45
C GLU A 18 9.15 -2.39 -15.51
N ALA A 19 9.84 -2.92 -14.51
CA ALA A 19 9.24 -3.65 -13.43
C ALA A 19 8.39 -2.66 -12.64
N LYS A 20 7.18 -3.05 -12.23
CA LYS A 20 6.27 -2.16 -11.50
C LYS A 20 5.42 -2.93 -10.51
N VAL A 21 5.61 -2.61 -9.24
CA VAL A 21 4.72 -3.04 -8.17
C VAL A 21 3.46 -2.19 -8.20
N THR A 22 2.29 -2.85 -8.11
CA THR A 22 1.00 -2.20 -7.92
C THR A 22 0.32 -2.77 -6.68
N LEU A 23 -0.31 -1.90 -5.91
CA LEU A 23 -0.98 -2.24 -4.66
C LEU A 23 -2.50 -2.04 -4.79
N PRO A 24 -3.33 -2.83 -4.10
CA PRO A 24 -4.75 -2.53 -3.93
C PRO A 24 -4.96 -1.16 -3.27
N ALA A 25 -6.08 -0.52 -3.56
CA ALA A 25 -6.42 0.82 -3.04
C ALA A 25 -6.45 0.94 -1.50
N LEU A 26 -6.46 -0.19 -0.79
CA LEU A 26 -6.38 -0.24 0.66
C LEU A 26 -4.97 0.13 1.17
N PHE A 27 -3.94 -0.13 0.37
CA PHE A 27 -2.55 0.18 0.72
C PHE A 27 -2.12 1.47 0.03
N THR A 28 -2.10 2.55 0.77
CA THR A 28 -1.83 3.90 0.28
C THR A 28 -1.07 4.70 1.32
N ASP A 29 -0.53 5.82 0.91
CA ASP A 29 0.02 6.81 1.84
C ASP A 29 -1.02 7.19 2.89
N ASN A 30 -0.54 7.54 4.09
CA ASN A 30 -1.35 7.94 5.24
C ASN A 30 -2.27 6.83 5.80
N MET A 31 -2.05 5.56 5.45
CA MET A 31 -2.82 4.47 6.04
C MET A 31 -2.43 4.21 7.50
N VAL A 32 -3.34 3.59 8.24
CA VAL A 32 -3.10 3.09 9.59
C VAL A 32 -3.10 1.57 9.56
N LEU A 33 -2.13 0.94 10.21
CA LEU A 33 -2.05 -0.51 10.41
C LEU A 33 -2.34 -0.85 11.87
N GLN A 34 -3.00 -2.00 12.08
CA GLN A 34 -3.23 -2.52 13.43
C GLN A 34 -1.90 -2.79 14.13
N GLN A 35 -1.75 -2.33 15.37
CA GLN A 35 -0.55 -2.59 16.18
C GLN A 35 -0.46 -4.05 16.66
N LYS A 36 0.76 -4.53 16.94
CA LYS A 36 1.06 -5.86 17.52
C LYS A 36 0.33 -7.00 16.80
N SER A 37 0.32 -6.94 15.48
CA SER A 37 -0.41 -7.86 14.62
C SER A 37 0.42 -8.27 13.44
N ASP A 38 0.11 -9.43 12.87
CA ASP A 38 0.62 -9.86 11.60
C ASP A 38 -0.33 -9.40 10.49
N ILE A 39 0.19 -8.62 9.57
CA ILE A 39 -0.57 -7.98 8.48
C ILE A 39 -0.18 -8.62 7.16
N THR A 40 -1.17 -9.10 6.41
CA THR A 40 -0.94 -9.59 5.05
C THR A 40 -0.91 -8.44 4.07
N LEU A 41 0.26 -8.11 3.54
CA LEU A 41 0.43 -7.25 2.37
C LEU A 41 0.32 -8.09 1.10
N ARG A 42 -0.27 -7.49 0.06
CA ARG A 42 -0.46 -8.15 -1.24
C ARG A 42 -0.46 -7.12 -2.36
N GLY A 43 -0.15 -7.58 -3.55
CA GLY A 43 -0.16 -6.74 -4.73
C GLY A 43 0.12 -7.54 -5.98
N HIS A 44 0.48 -6.82 -7.04
CA HIS A 44 0.87 -7.40 -8.31
C HIS A 44 2.20 -6.81 -8.75
N SER A 45 3.06 -7.62 -9.37
CA SER A 45 4.33 -7.22 -9.98
C SER A 45 4.36 -7.66 -11.44
N THR A 46 4.73 -6.75 -12.32
CA THR A 46 4.90 -7.05 -13.74
C THR A 46 6.15 -7.89 -14.02
N ASN A 47 7.14 -7.83 -13.13
CA ASN A 47 8.39 -8.57 -13.23
C ASN A 47 8.22 -10.09 -13.01
N ARG A 48 7.16 -10.51 -12.32
CA ARG A 48 6.85 -11.92 -11.99
C ARG A 48 7.99 -12.67 -11.31
N LYS A 49 8.78 -11.94 -10.53
CA LYS A 49 9.88 -12.47 -9.71
C LYS A 49 9.56 -12.26 -8.23
N GLU A 50 10.57 -12.08 -7.43
CA GLU A 50 10.40 -11.73 -6.03
C GLU A 50 10.12 -10.24 -5.89
N VAL A 51 9.26 -9.90 -4.92
CA VAL A 51 9.05 -8.53 -4.45
C VAL A 51 9.67 -8.43 -3.05
N MET A 52 10.60 -7.53 -2.91
CA MET A 52 11.21 -7.20 -1.63
C MET A 52 10.34 -6.13 -0.94
N VAL A 53 9.96 -6.38 0.31
CA VAL A 53 9.22 -5.43 1.14
C VAL A 53 10.07 -5.06 2.34
N ILE A 54 10.28 -3.78 2.58
CA ILE A 54 11.10 -3.25 3.69
C ILE A 54 10.21 -2.42 4.60
N THR A 55 10.17 -2.78 5.86
CA THR A 55 9.41 -2.07 6.90
C THR A 55 10.27 -0.99 7.58
N GLY A 56 9.73 0.22 7.68
CA GLY A 56 10.47 1.38 8.19
C GLY A 56 10.72 1.38 9.69
N TRP A 57 9.98 0.60 10.48
CA TRP A 57 10.09 0.57 11.94
C TRP A 57 11.22 -0.31 12.48
N ASP A 58 11.58 -1.37 11.75
CA ASP A 58 12.62 -2.32 12.16
C ASP A 58 13.66 -2.61 11.07
N LYS A 59 13.44 -2.04 9.86
CA LYS A 59 14.25 -2.27 8.66
C LYS A 59 14.31 -3.75 8.25
N HIS A 60 13.31 -4.53 8.66
CA HIS A 60 13.21 -5.93 8.26
C HIS A 60 12.87 -6.05 6.78
N ILE A 61 13.47 -7.07 6.14
CA ILE A 61 13.27 -7.35 4.71
C ILE A 61 12.45 -8.63 4.58
N TYR A 62 11.29 -8.53 3.95
CA TYR A 62 10.42 -9.65 3.62
C TYR A 62 10.49 -9.92 2.12
N MET A 63 10.65 -11.18 1.73
CA MET A 63 10.70 -11.60 0.33
C MET A 63 9.39 -12.29 -0.05
N ALA A 64 8.64 -11.72 -0.98
CA ALA A 64 7.37 -12.24 -1.47
C ALA A 64 7.55 -12.85 -2.86
N GLN A 65 7.26 -14.14 -3.01
CA GLN A 65 7.26 -14.80 -4.31
C GLN A 65 6.01 -14.42 -5.10
N THR A 66 6.16 -14.18 -6.40
CA THR A 66 5.03 -13.96 -7.28
C THR A 66 4.51 -15.27 -7.87
N ASP A 67 3.21 -15.36 -8.08
CA ASP A 67 2.60 -16.42 -8.87
C ASP A 67 2.80 -16.22 -10.39
N LYS A 68 2.28 -17.16 -11.22
CA LYS A 68 2.38 -17.08 -12.68
C LYS A 68 1.66 -15.86 -13.27
N GLN A 69 0.72 -15.30 -12.55
CA GLN A 69 -0.04 -14.11 -12.91
C GLN A 69 0.64 -12.81 -12.43
N GLY A 70 1.67 -12.91 -11.60
CA GLY A 70 2.37 -11.77 -11.01
C GLY A 70 1.80 -11.30 -9.67
N ASN A 71 0.81 -12.01 -9.10
CA ASN A 71 0.30 -11.66 -7.77
C ASN A 71 1.27 -12.15 -6.69
N TRP A 72 1.42 -11.37 -5.66
CA TRP A 72 2.26 -11.67 -4.51
C TRP A 72 1.55 -11.37 -3.20
N LYS A 73 1.98 -12.02 -2.14
CA LYS A 73 1.58 -11.74 -0.77
C LYS A 73 2.73 -12.03 0.19
N THR A 74 2.81 -11.27 1.26
CA THR A 74 3.72 -11.51 2.37
C THR A 74 3.06 -11.10 3.68
N GLU A 75 3.50 -11.67 4.77
CA GLU A 75 3.06 -11.32 6.11
C GLU A 75 4.14 -10.51 6.80
N ILE A 76 3.78 -9.36 7.35
CA ILE A 76 4.67 -8.47 8.10
C ILE A 76 4.15 -8.30 9.52
N SER A 77 5.05 -8.19 10.49
CA SER A 77 4.69 -7.94 11.89
C SER A 77 4.78 -6.46 12.22
N THR A 78 3.77 -5.93 12.90
CA THR A 78 3.72 -4.54 13.32
C THR A 78 4.11 -4.37 14.79
N PRO A 79 4.86 -3.33 15.15
CA PRO A 79 5.22 -3.03 16.54
C PRO A 79 4.04 -2.42 17.32
N SER A 80 4.31 -1.91 18.50
CA SER A 80 3.38 -1.04 19.24
C SER A 80 3.10 0.25 18.47
N ALA A 81 1.99 0.92 18.82
CA ALA A 81 1.57 2.18 18.22
C ALA A 81 2.72 3.17 18.07
N GLY A 82 2.78 3.85 16.94
CA GLY A 82 3.83 4.80 16.60
C GLY A 82 3.78 5.22 15.13
N GLY A 83 4.80 5.93 14.70
CA GLY A 83 4.93 6.47 13.35
C GLY A 83 5.26 7.97 13.36
N PRO A 84 5.29 8.62 12.20
CA PRO A 84 5.09 8.01 10.87
C PRO A 84 6.26 7.13 10.42
N TYR A 85 5.94 6.05 9.72
CA TYR A 85 6.88 5.14 9.11
C TYR A 85 6.73 5.11 7.58
N GLU A 86 7.63 4.38 6.93
CA GLU A 86 7.58 4.09 5.49
C GLU A 86 7.57 2.58 5.28
N ILE A 87 6.98 2.15 4.16
CA ILE A 87 7.09 0.78 3.67
C ILE A 87 7.51 0.86 2.21
N SER A 88 8.68 0.28 1.89
CA SER A 88 9.18 0.23 0.52
C SER A 88 8.96 -1.15 -0.09
N PHE A 89 8.61 -1.17 -1.36
CA PHE A 89 8.42 -2.34 -2.20
C PHE A 89 9.37 -2.24 -3.39
N CYS A 90 10.06 -3.31 -3.74
CA CYS A 90 10.99 -3.32 -4.86
C CYS A 90 10.91 -4.65 -5.61
N ASP A 91 10.69 -4.59 -6.92
CA ASP A 91 10.80 -5.73 -7.85
C ASP A 91 11.76 -5.44 -9.00
N GLY A 92 12.58 -4.40 -8.84
CA GLY A 92 13.47 -3.78 -9.83
C GLY A 92 13.24 -2.28 -9.92
N GLU A 93 12.02 -1.81 -9.63
CA GLU A 93 11.65 -0.41 -9.39
C GLU A 93 11.15 -0.28 -7.96
N GLU A 94 11.46 0.83 -7.31
CA GLU A 94 11.06 1.09 -5.93
C GLU A 94 9.74 1.86 -5.88
N LEU A 95 8.80 1.37 -5.08
CA LEU A 95 7.57 2.04 -4.67
C LEU A 95 7.60 2.21 -3.15
N THR A 96 7.51 3.42 -2.65
CA THR A 96 7.48 3.68 -1.21
C THR A 96 6.15 4.31 -0.80
N LEU A 97 5.51 3.74 0.21
CA LEU A 97 4.39 4.34 0.91
C LEU A 97 4.88 5.14 2.11
N HIS A 98 4.37 6.36 2.24
CA HIS A 98 4.77 7.32 3.25
C HIS A 98 3.70 7.54 4.31
N ASN A 99 4.13 8.06 5.45
CA ASN A 99 3.25 8.44 6.56
C ASN A 99 2.37 7.28 7.06
N ILE A 100 2.97 6.11 7.22
CA ILE A 100 2.28 4.94 7.75
C ILE A 100 2.23 5.03 9.26
N MET A 101 1.03 5.06 9.81
CA MET A 101 0.82 5.03 11.26
C MET A 101 0.51 3.63 11.72
N ILE A 102 0.91 3.29 12.93
CA ILE A 102 0.59 2.04 13.60
C ILE A 102 -0.21 2.37 14.87
N GLY A 103 -1.38 1.76 15.03
CA GLY A 103 -2.28 2.06 16.12
C GLY A 103 -3.44 1.06 16.20
N GLU A 104 -4.54 1.48 16.81
CA GLU A 104 -5.76 0.70 16.83
C GLU A 104 -6.61 0.98 15.61
N LEU A 105 -7.01 -0.09 14.93
CA LEU A 105 -7.87 -0.03 13.74
C LEU A 105 -9.23 -0.64 14.05
N TRP A 106 -10.28 0.18 14.03
CA TRP A 106 -11.64 -0.25 14.29
C TRP A 106 -12.45 -0.31 13.01
N LEU A 107 -13.01 -1.48 12.68
CA LEU A 107 -13.96 -1.62 11.59
C LEU A 107 -15.37 -1.34 12.12
N CYS A 108 -15.90 -0.17 11.81
CA CYS A 108 -17.26 0.21 12.13
C CYS A 108 -18.18 -0.19 10.99
N SER A 109 -19.17 -1.05 11.28
CA SER A 109 -20.13 -1.55 10.31
C SER A 109 -21.49 -1.73 10.97
N GLY A 110 -22.56 -1.62 10.19
CA GLY A 110 -23.91 -1.81 10.67
C GLY A 110 -24.97 -1.30 9.70
N GLN A 111 -26.14 -1.00 10.22
CA GLN A 111 -27.27 -0.47 9.46
C GLN A 111 -27.51 1.01 9.84
N SER A 112 -28.75 1.35 10.19
CA SER A 112 -29.19 2.73 10.47
C SER A 112 -28.37 3.44 11.56
N ASN A 113 -27.82 2.74 12.52
CA ASN A 113 -26.96 3.35 13.54
C ASN A 113 -25.63 3.88 13.00
N MET A 114 -25.17 3.40 11.82
CA MET A 114 -23.98 3.93 11.16
C MET A 114 -24.24 5.22 10.38
N GLU A 115 -25.50 5.48 10.05
CA GLU A 115 -25.94 6.71 9.39
C GLU A 115 -26.35 7.79 10.41
N MET A 116 -26.49 7.42 11.69
CA MET A 116 -26.99 8.32 12.72
C MET A 116 -25.98 9.41 13.04
N PRO A 117 -26.33 10.69 12.85
CA PRO A 117 -25.47 11.81 13.23
C PRO A 117 -25.40 11.95 14.74
N VAL A 118 -24.37 12.61 15.24
CA VAL A 118 -24.21 12.93 16.66
C VAL A 118 -25.31 13.87 17.14
N GLY A 119 -25.68 14.85 16.32
CA GLY A 119 -26.77 15.79 16.57
C GLY A 119 -28.10 15.41 15.89
N ASP A 120 -29.15 16.18 16.13
CA ASP A 120 -30.46 16.23 15.45
C ASP A 120 -31.40 15.03 15.69
N TRP A 121 -30.92 13.85 16.01
CA TRP A 121 -31.74 12.65 16.21
C TRP A 121 -32.13 12.39 17.66
N GLY A 122 -31.63 13.18 18.61
CA GLY A 122 -31.94 13.05 20.04
C GLY A 122 -31.52 11.72 20.68
N LYS A 123 -30.60 10.98 20.05
CA LYS A 123 -30.12 9.67 20.49
C LYS A 123 -28.84 9.76 21.32
N VAL A 124 -28.04 10.78 21.10
CA VAL A 124 -26.82 11.04 21.87
C VAL A 124 -27.12 12.09 22.93
N LEU A 125 -26.97 11.75 24.19
CA LEU A 125 -27.13 12.71 25.29
C LEU A 125 -25.95 13.68 25.31
N ASN A 126 -26.25 14.98 25.58
CA ASN A 126 -25.23 16.04 25.68
C ASN A 126 -24.37 16.23 24.39
N TYR A 127 -24.91 15.90 23.21
CA TYR A 127 -24.18 16.01 21.96
C TYR A 127 -23.63 17.41 21.67
N GLU A 128 -24.28 18.46 22.18
CA GLU A 128 -23.81 19.84 22.03
C GLU A 128 -22.43 20.06 22.72
N ASN A 129 -22.19 19.40 23.83
CA ASN A 129 -20.89 19.42 24.49
C ASN A 129 -19.84 18.68 23.68
N GLU A 130 -20.18 17.50 23.15
CA GLU A 130 -19.30 16.70 22.30
C GLU A 130 -18.88 17.50 21.03
N ILE A 131 -19.84 18.16 20.38
CA ILE A 131 -19.54 18.99 19.20
C ILE A 131 -18.64 20.18 19.57
N ARG A 132 -18.90 20.84 20.70
CA ARG A 132 -18.12 21.99 21.14
C ARG A 132 -16.69 21.61 21.56
N GLU A 133 -16.50 20.43 22.13
CA GLU A 133 -15.20 19.94 22.60
C GLU A 133 -14.39 19.25 21.49
N ALA A 134 -15.01 18.91 20.36
CA ALA A 134 -14.33 18.35 19.19
C ALA A 134 -13.44 19.42 18.53
N THR A 135 -12.19 19.49 18.96
CA THR A 135 -11.16 20.38 18.42
C THR A 135 -10.13 19.52 17.67
N TYR A 136 -10.17 19.55 16.34
CA TYR A 136 -9.23 18.82 15.47
C TYR A 136 -8.45 19.78 14.60
#